data_c6c2c4c659804c53c35f4c22ce3f8fe5
#
_entry.id   c6c2c4c659804c53c35f4c22ce3f8fe5
#
_cell.length_a   1.000
_cell.length_b   1.000
_cell.length_c   1.000
_cell.angle_alpha   90.00
_cell.angle_beta   90.00
_cell.angle_gamma   90.00
#
_symmetry.space_group_name_H-M   'P 1'
#
loop_
_entity.id
_entity.type
_entity.pdbx_description
1 polymer ?
#
loop_
_entity_poly.entity_id
_entity_poly.type
_entity_poly.pdbx_seq_one_letter_code
_entity_poly.pdbx_strand_id
1 'polypeptide(L)'
;MKEQNLNIRYMVVQLSELSQQEQELVNRAKAATSNAYANYSHFYVGAALLLGDGRIVIGANQENAAFPSGLCAERSAIFGAQSNYPDQPILTLAIAARNGNGFLKSPISPCGACRQVILEMEDRYQRPVR
;
A
#
# COMPACT_ATOMS: atom_id res chain seq x y z
N MET A 1 11.28 25.58 26.54
CA MET A 1 11.42 24.56 25.49
C MET A 1 11.23 23.21 26.12
N LYS A 2 10.43 22.32 25.53
CA LYS A 2 10.18 20.98 26.07
C LYS A 2 10.48 19.96 24.96
N GLU A 3 11.40 19.04 25.24
CA GLU A 3 11.70 17.92 24.33
C GLU A 3 10.61 16.86 24.45
N GLN A 4 10.22 16.28 23.31
CA GLN A 4 9.28 15.18 23.25
C GLN A 4 9.83 14.11 22.31
N ASN A 5 9.63 12.84 22.67
CA ASN A 5 10.06 11.69 21.89
C ASN A 5 8.85 10.93 21.33
N LEU A 6 8.94 10.54 20.07
CA LEU A 6 7.96 9.67 19.41
C LEU A 6 8.55 8.27 19.24
N ASN A 7 7.89 7.27 19.80
CA ASN A 7 8.25 5.88 19.63
C ASN A 7 7.32 5.18 18.65
N ILE A 8 7.88 4.60 17.59
CA ILE A 8 7.13 3.83 16.59
C ILE A 8 7.49 2.35 16.77
N ARG A 9 6.49 1.51 17.01
CA ARG A 9 6.67 0.05 17.11
C ARG A 9 6.31 -0.62 15.79
N TYR A 10 7.15 -1.52 15.34
CA TYR A 10 6.91 -2.38 14.19
C TYR A 10 7.52 -3.76 14.41
N MET A 11 7.02 -4.74 13.68
CA MET A 11 7.55 -6.11 13.70
C MET A 11 8.25 -6.40 12.38
N VAL A 12 9.38 -7.10 12.48
CA VAL A 12 10.06 -7.68 11.31
C VAL A 12 9.82 -9.18 11.37
N VAL A 13 9.16 -9.69 10.33
CA VAL A 13 8.75 -11.09 10.24
C VAL A 13 9.08 -11.66 8.87
N GLN A 14 9.21 -12.97 8.77
CA GLN A 14 9.26 -13.68 7.49
C GLN A 14 7.83 -13.85 6.96
N LEU A 15 7.69 -13.97 5.64
CA LEU A 15 6.38 -14.17 5.02
C LEU A 15 5.65 -15.40 5.60
N SER A 16 6.39 -16.47 5.88
CA SER A 16 5.85 -17.70 6.45
C SER A 16 5.29 -17.57 7.88
N GLU A 17 5.65 -16.50 8.59
CA GLU A 17 5.16 -16.22 9.95
C GLU A 17 3.84 -15.45 9.94
N LEU A 18 3.43 -14.94 8.78
CA LEU A 18 2.14 -14.27 8.60
C LEU A 18 1.01 -15.29 8.48
N SER A 19 -0.21 -14.86 8.80
CA SER A 19 -1.40 -15.68 8.52
C SER A 19 -1.54 -15.94 7.02
N GLN A 20 -2.25 -17.00 6.66
CA GLN A 20 -2.51 -17.36 5.26
C GLN A 20 -3.14 -16.20 4.48
N GLN A 21 -4.07 -15.49 5.08
CA GLN A 21 -4.72 -14.32 4.47
C GLN A 21 -3.73 -13.18 4.21
N GLU A 22 -2.85 -12.91 5.15
CA GLU A 22 -1.81 -11.89 5.00
C GLU A 22 -0.76 -12.29 3.96
N GLN A 23 -0.39 -13.57 3.91
CA GLN A 23 0.50 -14.09 2.86
C GLN A 23 -0.11 -13.91 1.47
N GLU A 24 -1.40 -14.21 1.31
CA GLU A 24 -2.12 -13.98 0.06
C GLU A 24 -2.10 -12.50 -0.32
N LEU A 25 -2.38 -11.60 0.64
CA LEU A 25 -2.38 -10.17 0.42
C LEU A 25 -1.01 -9.66 -0.05
N VAL A 26 0.07 -10.11 0.59
CA VAL A 26 1.44 -9.78 0.17
C VAL A 26 1.73 -10.30 -1.26
N ASN A 27 1.31 -11.53 -1.57
CA ASN A 27 1.50 -12.09 -2.90
C ASN A 27 0.69 -11.32 -3.97
N ARG A 28 -0.50 -10.84 -3.63
CA ARG A 28 -1.29 -9.98 -4.51
C ARG A 28 -0.61 -8.62 -4.74
N ALA A 29 -0.02 -8.02 -3.70
CA ALA A 29 0.77 -6.80 -3.84
C ALA A 29 2.00 -7.03 -4.75
N LYS A 30 2.70 -8.14 -4.58
CA LYS A 30 3.83 -8.51 -5.47
C LYS A 30 3.37 -8.65 -6.92
N ALA A 31 2.29 -9.38 -7.17
CA ALA A 31 1.74 -9.56 -8.51
C ALA A 31 1.31 -8.20 -9.13
N ALA A 32 0.73 -7.30 -8.34
CA ALA A 32 0.30 -5.99 -8.79
C ALA A 32 1.44 -5.11 -9.33
N THR A 33 2.70 -5.37 -8.95
CA THR A 33 3.84 -4.64 -9.51
C THR A 33 3.94 -4.74 -11.03
N SER A 34 3.38 -5.79 -11.63
CA SER A 34 3.34 -5.98 -13.08
C SER A 34 2.39 -5.02 -13.79
N ASN A 35 1.46 -4.40 -13.06
CA ASN A 35 0.52 -3.39 -13.57
C ASN A 35 1.06 -1.96 -13.43
N ALA A 36 2.24 -1.79 -12.85
CA ALA A 36 2.85 -0.47 -12.69
C ALA A 36 3.24 0.13 -14.05
N TYR A 37 2.93 1.40 -14.22
CA TYR A 37 3.47 2.21 -15.31
C TYR A 37 4.60 3.08 -14.73
N ALA A 38 5.83 2.64 -14.89
CA ALA A 38 7.03 3.24 -14.29
C ALA A 38 8.09 3.55 -15.36
N ASN A 39 7.65 4.23 -16.42
CA ASN A 39 8.47 4.51 -17.60
C ASN A 39 9.65 5.46 -17.32
N TYR A 40 9.57 6.24 -16.26
CA TYR A 40 10.58 7.23 -15.87
C TYR A 40 11.53 6.69 -14.80
N SER A 41 11.00 6.12 -13.73
CA SER A 41 11.80 5.67 -12.58
C SER A 41 12.29 4.23 -12.70
N HIS A 42 11.59 3.38 -13.46
CA HIS A 42 11.79 1.92 -13.49
C HIS A 42 11.71 1.29 -12.10
N PHE A 43 10.91 1.89 -11.22
CA PHE A 43 10.61 1.42 -9.89
C PHE A 43 9.12 1.05 -9.80
N TYR A 44 8.85 -0.24 -9.61
CA TYR A 44 7.52 -0.82 -9.75
C TYR A 44 6.98 -1.18 -8.37
N VAL A 45 5.90 -0.52 -7.99
CA VAL A 45 5.25 -0.72 -6.69
C VAL A 45 3.86 -1.31 -6.91
N GLY A 46 3.53 -2.30 -6.11
CA GLY A 46 2.19 -2.87 -6.03
C GLY A 46 1.64 -2.76 -4.62
N ALA A 47 0.36 -2.50 -4.53
CA ALA A 47 -0.39 -2.47 -3.28
C ALA A 47 -1.59 -3.42 -3.37
N ALA A 48 -1.95 -4.01 -2.25
CA ALA A 48 -3.15 -4.82 -2.11
C ALA A 48 -3.86 -4.47 -0.81
N LEU A 49 -5.15 -4.23 -0.91
CA LEU A 49 -6.04 -3.91 0.20
C LEU A 49 -6.96 -5.09 0.50
N LEU A 50 -7.08 -5.45 1.76
CA LEU A 50 -8.16 -6.32 2.23
C LEU A 50 -9.29 -5.44 2.73
N LEU A 51 -10.48 -5.58 2.15
CA LEU A 51 -11.68 -4.85 2.56
C LEU A 51 -12.48 -5.63 3.61
N GLY A 52 -13.42 -4.94 4.26
CA GLY A 52 -14.25 -5.52 5.32
C GLY A 52 -15.10 -6.72 4.91
N ASP A 53 -15.48 -6.80 3.64
CA ASP A 53 -16.24 -7.93 3.08
C ASP A 53 -15.37 -9.07 2.53
N GLY A 54 -14.05 -8.98 2.71
CA GLY A 54 -13.09 -9.99 2.26
C GLY A 54 -12.55 -9.79 0.84
N ARG A 55 -13.02 -8.78 0.10
CA ARG A 55 -12.45 -8.45 -1.21
C ARG A 55 -11.03 -7.98 -1.09
N ILE A 56 -10.23 -8.29 -2.12
CA ILE A 56 -8.89 -7.75 -2.30
C ILE A 56 -8.91 -6.80 -3.50
N VAL A 57 -8.52 -5.55 -3.25
CA VAL A 57 -8.35 -4.52 -4.28
C VAL A 57 -6.87 -4.25 -4.45
N ILE A 58 -6.38 -4.31 -5.68
CA ILE A 58 -4.99 -4.04 -6.01
C ILE A 58 -4.82 -2.66 -6.62
N GLY A 59 -3.60 -2.12 -6.51
CA GLY A 59 -3.16 -0.93 -7.21
C GLY A 59 -1.69 -1.02 -7.53
N ALA A 60 -1.25 -0.22 -8.47
CA ALA A 60 0.15 -0.11 -8.85
C ALA A 60 0.47 1.35 -9.15
N ASN A 61 1.73 1.76 -9.00
CA ASN A 61 2.11 3.13 -9.30
C ASN A 61 1.92 3.44 -10.79
N GLN A 62 1.39 4.63 -11.05
CA GLN A 62 1.13 5.14 -12.39
C GLN A 62 1.86 6.45 -12.55
N GLU A 63 2.95 6.43 -13.31
CA GLU A 63 3.73 7.62 -13.63
C GLU A 63 3.09 8.39 -14.79
N ASN A 64 3.42 9.65 -14.92
CA ASN A 64 2.89 10.52 -15.96
C ASN A 64 3.90 11.61 -16.29
N ALA A 65 3.96 12.07 -17.54
CA ALA A 65 4.79 13.18 -17.95
C ALA A 65 4.49 14.46 -17.16
N ALA A 66 3.22 14.67 -16.81
CA ALA A 66 2.82 15.67 -15.82
C ALA A 66 2.98 15.07 -14.42
N PHE A 67 4.13 15.27 -13.80
CA PHE A 67 4.50 14.63 -12.54
C PHE A 67 3.41 14.68 -11.45
N PRO A 68 2.69 15.80 -11.21
CA PRO A 68 1.64 15.85 -10.20
C PRO A 68 0.42 14.95 -10.49
N SER A 69 0.25 14.49 -11.74
CA SER A 69 -0.87 13.63 -12.15
C SER A 69 -0.65 12.16 -11.81
N GLY A 70 0.59 11.75 -11.52
CA GLY A 70 0.92 10.38 -11.15
C GLY A 70 0.42 10.02 -9.77
N LEU A 71 0.24 8.71 -9.53
CA LEU A 71 -0.17 8.16 -8.24
C LEU A 71 0.77 7.04 -7.78
N CYS A 72 1.01 6.99 -6.48
CA CYS A 72 1.61 5.82 -5.84
C CYS A 72 0.62 4.64 -5.88
N ALA A 73 1.15 3.43 -5.76
CA ALA A 73 0.35 2.20 -5.76
C ALA A 73 -0.72 2.20 -4.65
N GLU A 74 -0.38 2.68 -3.46
CA GLU A 74 -1.28 2.73 -2.31
C GLU A 74 -2.49 3.62 -2.62
N ARG A 75 -2.27 4.82 -3.17
CA ARG A 75 -3.38 5.72 -3.51
C ARG A 75 -4.20 5.23 -4.69
N SER A 76 -3.56 4.59 -5.67
CA SER A 76 -4.27 3.93 -6.76
C SER A 76 -5.23 2.86 -6.22
N ALA A 77 -4.78 2.02 -5.30
CA ALA A 77 -5.63 1.00 -4.67
C ALA A 77 -6.73 1.62 -3.79
N ILE A 78 -6.37 2.56 -2.92
CA ILE A 78 -7.31 3.16 -1.95
C ILE A 78 -8.43 3.93 -2.65
N PHE A 79 -8.11 4.80 -3.59
CA PHE A 79 -9.12 5.58 -4.28
C PHE A 79 -10.00 4.71 -5.18
N GLY A 80 -9.43 3.68 -5.80
CA GLY A 80 -10.20 2.68 -6.54
C GLY A 80 -11.16 1.92 -5.63
N ALA A 81 -10.70 1.47 -4.46
CA ALA A 81 -11.55 0.79 -3.48
C ALA A 81 -12.67 1.68 -2.97
N GLN A 82 -12.38 2.93 -2.62
CA GLN A 82 -13.38 3.88 -2.15
C GLN A 82 -14.42 4.24 -3.22
N SER A 83 -13.99 4.39 -4.46
CA SER A 83 -14.88 4.71 -5.57
C SER A 83 -15.83 3.57 -5.91
N ASN A 84 -15.35 2.33 -5.82
CA ASN A 84 -16.15 1.16 -6.20
C ASN A 84 -16.90 0.53 -5.02
N TYR A 85 -16.35 0.63 -3.80
CA TYR A 85 -16.87 -0.01 -2.59
C TYR A 85 -16.86 0.95 -1.40
N PRO A 86 -17.59 2.08 -1.48
CA PRO A 86 -17.48 3.17 -0.48
C PRO A 86 -17.90 2.78 0.93
N ASP A 87 -18.70 1.71 1.08
CA ASP A 87 -19.19 1.24 2.38
C ASP A 87 -18.24 0.24 3.05
N GLN A 88 -17.14 -0.14 2.36
CA GLN A 88 -16.22 -1.14 2.88
C GLN A 88 -14.99 -0.50 3.51
N PRO A 89 -14.74 -0.75 4.81
CA PRO A 89 -13.50 -0.32 5.44
C PRO A 89 -12.30 -1.09 4.89
N ILE A 90 -11.14 -0.44 4.92
CA ILE A 90 -9.86 -1.08 4.61
C ILE A 90 -9.32 -1.69 5.90
N LEU A 91 -9.11 -2.99 5.91
CA LEU A 91 -8.61 -3.72 7.09
C LEU A 91 -7.10 -3.79 7.14
N THR A 92 -6.49 -4.08 5.98
CA THR A 92 -5.07 -4.35 5.86
C THR A 92 -4.56 -3.85 4.51
N LEU A 93 -3.37 -3.31 4.51
CA LEU A 93 -2.64 -2.87 3.31
C LEU A 93 -1.31 -3.61 3.23
N ALA A 94 -1.06 -4.28 2.12
CA ALA A 94 0.25 -4.83 1.79
C ALA A 94 0.87 -4.04 0.64
N ILE A 95 2.19 -3.82 0.72
CA ILE A 95 2.97 -3.10 -0.30
C ILE A 95 4.18 -3.94 -0.67
N ALA A 96 4.45 -4.04 -1.97
CA ALA A 96 5.65 -4.67 -2.49
C ALA A 96 6.29 -3.79 -3.57
N ALA A 97 7.60 -3.86 -3.69
CA ALA A 97 8.32 -3.11 -4.71
C ALA A 97 9.40 -3.97 -5.36
N ARG A 98 9.65 -3.71 -6.63
CA ARG A 98 10.74 -4.29 -7.40
C ARG A 98 11.39 -3.25 -8.32
N ASN A 99 12.61 -3.52 -8.69
CA ASN A 99 13.37 -2.79 -9.71
C ASN A 99 13.87 -3.78 -10.78
N GLY A 100 14.81 -3.35 -11.60
CA GLY A 100 15.41 -4.20 -12.64
C GLY A 100 16.14 -5.45 -12.10
N ASN A 101 16.48 -5.48 -10.82
CA ASN A 101 17.17 -6.60 -10.15
C ASN A 101 16.19 -7.53 -9.40
N GLY A 102 14.88 -7.30 -9.49
CA GLY A 102 13.86 -8.08 -8.82
C GLY A 102 13.24 -7.38 -7.59
N PHE A 103 12.55 -8.15 -6.78
CA PHE A 103 11.91 -7.62 -5.57
C PHE A 103 12.94 -7.14 -4.55
N LEU A 104 12.63 -6.03 -3.89
CA LEU A 104 13.46 -5.49 -2.82
C LEU A 104 13.50 -6.46 -1.63
N LYS A 105 14.68 -6.60 -1.04
CA LYS A 105 14.89 -7.44 0.16
C LYS A 105 14.42 -6.75 1.44
N SER A 106 14.43 -5.41 1.44
CA SER A 106 13.94 -4.61 2.57
C SER A 106 12.58 -4.03 2.24
N PRO A 107 11.64 -3.99 3.20
CA PRO A 107 10.33 -3.39 3.00
C PRO A 107 10.47 -1.88 2.74
N ILE A 108 9.52 -1.35 1.97
CA ILE A 108 9.38 0.09 1.75
C ILE A 108 8.24 0.64 2.60
N SER A 109 8.32 1.93 2.91
CA SER A 109 7.26 2.65 3.61
C SER A 109 6.45 3.50 2.64
N PRO A 110 5.15 3.73 2.93
CA PRO A 110 4.36 4.71 2.18
C PRO A 110 4.98 6.10 2.24
N CYS A 111 4.89 6.85 1.15
CA CYS A 111 5.29 8.26 1.14
C CYS A 111 4.35 9.12 2.02
N GLY A 112 4.73 10.36 2.29
CA GLY A 112 3.93 11.24 3.15
C GLY A 112 2.50 11.45 2.66
N ALA A 113 2.28 11.59 1.35
CA ALA A 113 0.94 11.74 0.77
C ALA A 113 0.10 10.46 0.98
N CYS A 114 0.70 9.28 0.80
CA CYS A 114 0.02 8.01 1.05
C CYS A 114 -0.31 7.82 2.54
N ARG A 115 0.59 8.22 3.44
CA ARG A 115 0.33 8.17 4.89
C ARG A 115 -0.85 9.05 5.27
N GLN A 116 -0.96 10.26 4.70
CA GLN A 116 -2.08 11.14 4.92
C GLN A 116 -3.39 10.52 4.42
N VAL A 117 -3.38 9.89 3.26
CA VAL A 117 -4.57 9.22 2.70
C VAL A 117 -4.98 8.02 3.57
N ILE A 118 -4.02 7.23 4.05
CA ILE A 118 -4.30 6.11 4.97
C ILE A 118 -4.94 6.62 6.28
N LEU A 119 -4.40 7.69 6.85
CA LEU A 119 -4.96 8.32 8.05
C LEU A 119 -6.41 8.76 7.85
N GLU A 120 -6.73 9.37 6.70
CA GLU A 120 -8.10 9.75 6.35
C GLU A 120 -9.04 8.54 6.29
N MET A 121 -8.53 7.38 5.81
CA MET A 121 -9.32 6.14 5.81
C MET A 121 -9.60 5.61 7.20
N GLU A 122 -8.61 5.67 8.09
CA GLU A 122 -8.81 5.29 9.49
C GLU A 122 -9.87 6.18 10.16
N ASP A 123 -9.83 7.47 9.88
CA ASP A 123 -10.83 8.44 10.37
C ASP A 123 -12.21 8.18 9.78
N ARG A 124 -12.30 7.98 8.47
CA ARG A 124 -13.58 7.75 7.78
C ARG A 124 -14.30 6.51 8.30
N TYR A 125 -13.57 5.42 8.49
CA TYR A 125 -14.15 4.13 8.87
C TYR A 125 -14.02 3.82 10.37
N GLN A 126 -13.45 4.74 11.16
CA GLN A 126 -13.26 4.62 12.62
C GLN A 126 -12.56 3.32 13.01
N ARG A 127 -11.52 2.95 12.27
CA ARG A 127 -10.70 1.77 12.56
C ARG A 127 -9.30 1.90 11.98
N PRO A 128 -8.28 1.30 12.64
CA PRO A 128 -6.91 1.31 12.12
C PRO A 128 -6.79 0.42 10.87
N VAL A 129 -5.86 0.80 9.98
CA VAL A 129 -5.40 -0.01 8.86
C VAL A 129 -4.08 -0.68 9.27
N ARG A 130 -4.05 -2.01 9.16
CA ARG A 130 -2.83 -2.77 9.41
C ARG A 130 -1.94 -2.83 8.17
#